data_109a0b6c38da7ac0101228b9059127ed
#
_entry.id   109a0b6c38da7ac0101228b9059127ed
#
_cell.length_a   1.000
_cell.length_b   1.000
_cell.length_c   1.000
_cell.angle_alpha   90.00
_cell.angle_beta   90.00
_cell.angle_gamma   90.00
#
_symmetry.space_group_name_H-M   'P 1'
#
loop_
_entity.id
_entity.type
_entity.pdbx_description
1 polymer ?
#
loop_
_entity_poly.entity_id
_entity_poly.type
_entity_poly.pdbx_seq_one_letter_code
_entity_poly.pdbx_strand_id
1 'polypeptide(L)'
;MALKEIKTGYFAKTKVYSDNGYKPYSISRITPKGCKCGEIKDLAPSWELLKGYKNGTITSGDYTSKYWQMLSSKDVEILLKEKLITLTPEEKGIVLLCYEKNPEDCHRSILASYCNQKFNMKIEEYDLQKDKDINKDEDKDEYEQIELDLSK
;
A
#
# COMPACT_ATOMS: atom_id res chain seq x y z
N MET A 1 22.91 11.40 -8.10
CA MET A 1 21.46 11.44 -7.97
C MET A 1 20.94 10.28 -7.16
N ALA A 2 20.19 10.54 -6.12
CA ALA A 2 19.63 9.47 -5.30
C ALA A 2 18.53 8.73 -6.05
N LEU A 3 18.49 7.41 -5.89
CA LEU A 3 17.41 6.61 -6.46
C LEU A 3 16.12 6.90 -5.72
N LYS A 4 15.02 6.95 -6.47
CA LYS A 4 13.71 7.11 -5.86
C LYS A 4 13.30 5.85 -5.13
N GLU A 5 12.66 6.02 -3.99
CA GLU A 5 12.28 4.91 -3.12
C GLU A 5 10.83 4.50 -3.31
N ILE A 6 10.54 3.24 -3.00
CA ILE A 6 9.17 2.75 -2.92
C ILE A 6 8.99 2.21 -1.50
N LYS A 7 8.02 2.76 -0.80
CA LYS A 7 7.70 2.35 0.56
C LYS A 7 6.26 1.88 0.62
N THR A 8 5.91 1.18 1.69
CA THR A 8 4.51 0.84 1.96
C THR A 8 4.07 1.54 3.23
N GLY A 9 2.78 1.77 3.38
CA GLY A 9 2.24 2.46 4.54
C GLY A 9 0.74 2.28 4.63
N TYR A 10 0.10 3.06 5.51
CA TYR A 10 -1.36 2.97 5.67
C TYR A 10 -1.99 4.36 5.63
N PHE A 11 -3.28 4.36 5.29
CA PHE A 11 -3.99 5.62 4.97
C PHE A 11 -3.98 6.66 6.06
N ALA A 12 -4.04 6.25 7.31
CA ALA A 12 -4.12 7.19 8.42
C ALA A 12 -2.90 8.11 8.52
N LYS A 13 -1.79 7.74 7.90
CA LYS A 13 -0.55 8.52 7.94
C LYS A 13 -0.19 9.14 6.59
N THR A 14 -1.15 9.22 5.68
CA THR A 14 -0.93 9.78 4.34
C THR A 14 -0.27 11.16 4.39
N LYS A 15 -0.77 12.03 5.25
CA LYS A 15 -0.22 13.38 5.37
C LYS A 15 1.24 13.37 5.81
N VAL A 16 1.60 12.45 6.70
CA VAL A 16 2.99 12.32 7.16
C VAL A 16 3.90 11.99 5.99
N TYR A 17 3.50 11.03 5.17
CA TYR A 17 4.32 10.65 4.02
C TYR A 17 4.47 11.81 3.05
N SER A 18 3.38 12.50 2.76
CA SER A 18 3.41 13.66 1.86
C SER A 18 4.30 14.78 2.40
N ASP A 19 4.18 15.07 3.69
CA ASP A 19 4.98 16.13 4.32
C ASP A 19 6.47 15.79 4.30
N ASN A 20 6.81 14.52 4.20
CA ASN A 20 8.20 14.07 4.17
C ASN A 20 8.72 13.82 2.75
N GLY A 21 8.00 14.27 1.75
CA GLY A 21 8.48 14.24 0.38
C GLY A 21 8.14 12.99 -0.42
N TYR A 22 7.18 12.21 0.05
CA TYR A 22 6.74 11.01 -0.67
C TYR A 22 5.36 11.19 -1.26
N LYS A 23 5.15 10.67 -2.46
CA LYS A 23 3.86 10.75 -3.11
C LYS A 23 3.05 9.48 -2.80
N PRO A 24 1.89 9.62 -2.16
CA PRO A 24 1.12 8.43 -1.75
C PRO A 24 0.21 7.91 -2.86
N TYR A 25 0.09 6.60 -2.93
CA TYR A 25 -0.80 5.90 -3.88
C TYR A 25 -1.56 4.80 -3.17
N SER A 26 -2.87 4.77 -3.37
CA SER A 26 -3.70 3.69 -2.85
C SER A 26 -3.54 2.44 -3.71
N ILE A 27 -3.33 1.29 -3.05
CA ILE A 27 -3.34 -0.02 -3.71
C ILE A 27 -4.51 -0.86 -3.18
N SER A 28 -5.56 -0.19 -2.69
CA SER A 28 -6.76 -0.83 -2.19
C SER A 28 -7.91 -0.70 -3.18
N ARG A 29 -8.88 -1.61 -3.09
CA ARG A 29 -10.07 -1.57 -3.95
C ARG A 29 -10.82 -0.26 -3.79
N ILE A 30 -10.90 0.22 -2.55
CA ILE A 30 -11.57 1.48 -2.23
C ILE A 30 -10.58 2.37 -1.50
N THR A 31 -10.44 3.60 -1.98
CA THR A 31 -9.60 4.59 -1.31
C THR A 31 -10.51 5.39 -0.36
N PRO A 32 -10.06 5.67 0.87
CA PRO A 32 -10.88 6.45 1.81
C PRO A 32 -11.25 7.80 1.22
N LYS A 33 -12.48 8.19 1.42
CA LYS A 33 -12.99 9.47 0.96
C LYS A 33 -12.19 10.60 1.63
N GLY A 34 -11.73 11.55 0.83
CA GLY A 34 -10.93 12.65 1.35
C GLY A 34 -9.44 12.37 1.48
N CYS A 35 -9.01 11.15 1.23
CA CYS A 35 -7.59 10.84 1.23
C CYS A 35 -6.93 11.48 0.01
N LYS A 36 -5.87 12.24 0.24
CA LYS A 36 -5.16 12.92 -0.84
C LYS A 36 -4.05 12.03 -1.37
N CYS A 37 -4.41 11.13 -2.25
CA CYS A 37 -3.45 10.21 -2.84
C CYS A 37 -3.89 9.80 -4.23
N GLY A 38 -2.94 9.27 -5.03
CA GLY A 38 -3.27 8.65 -6.29
C GLY A 38 -3.77 7.23 -6.07
N GLU A 39 -4.06 6.53 -7.16
CA GLU A 39 -4.54 5.15 -7.08
C GLU A 39 -3.83 4.29 -8.11
N ILE A 40 -3.50 3.06 -7.71
CA ILE A 40 -3.00 2.05 -8.64
C ILE A 40 -3.91 0.83 -8.47
N LYS A 41 -5.09 0.90 -9.10
CA LYS A 41 -6.14 -0.11 -8.94
C LYS A 41 -5.71 -1.50 -9.38
N ASP A 42 -4.80 -1.59 -10.33
CA ASP A 42 -4.31 -2.88 -10.80
C ASP A 42 -3.54 -3.66 -9.74
N LEU A 43 -3.10 -2.99 -8.69
CA LEU A 43 -2.39 -3.65 -7.60
C LEU A 43 -3.31 -4.04 -6.44
N ALA A 44 -4.59 -3.67 -6.50
CA ALA A 44 -5.55 -4.04 -5.47
C ALA A 44 -6.01 -5.49 -5.65
N PRO A 45 -6.20 -6.25 -4.56
CA PRO A 45 -6.75 -7.58 -4.70
C PRO A 45 -8.19 -7.51 -5.23
N SER A 46 -8.65 -8.57 -5.88
CA SER A 46 -10.01 -8.60 -6.39
C SER A 46 -11.02 -8.59 -5.24
N TRP A 47 -12.24 -8.13 -5.52
CA TRP A 47 -13.30 -8.16 -4.52
C TRP A 47 -13.54 -9.56 -3.97
N GLU A 48 -13.53 -10.54 -4.85
CA GLU A 48 -13.75 -11.93 -4.49
C GLU A 48 -12.69 -12.41 -3.50
N LEU A 49 -11.43 -12.10 -3.78
CA LEU A 49 -10.32 -12.48 -2.93
C LEU A 49 -10.39 -11.77 -1.57
N LEU A 50 -10.66 -10.47 -1.61
CA LEU A 50 -10.73 -9.66 -0.40
C LEU A 50 -11.87 -10.11 0.51
N LYS A 51 -13.05 -10.31 -0.04
CA LYS A 51 -14.21 -10.75 0.73
C LYS A 51 -14.03 -12.16 1.28
N GLY A 52 -13.45 -13.05 0.48
CA GLY A 52 -13.21 -14.42 0.93
C GLY A 52 -12.28 -14.48 2.14
N TYR A 53 -11.25 -13.65 2.10
CA TYR A 53 -10.34 -13.60 3.23
C TYR A 53 -11.01 -13.02 4.48
N LYS A 54 -11.76 -11.93 4.31
CA LYS A 54 -12.40 -11.25 5.42
C LYS A 54 -13.52 -12.08 6.06
N ASN A 55 -14.24 -12.87 5.28
CA ASN A 55 -15.31 -13.70 5.84
C ASN A 55 -14.85 -15.12 6.24
N GLY A 56 -13.55 -15.41 6.10
CA GLY A 56 -12.99 -16.68 6.56
C GLY A 56 -13.09 -17.83 5.58
N THR A 57 -13.60 -17.62 4.36
CA THR A 57 -13.66 -18.69 3.37
C THR A 57 -12.34 -18.92 2.65
N ILE A 58 -11.43 -17.96 2.74
CA ILE A 58 -10.09 -18.08 2.16
C ILE A 58 -9.07 -17.93 3.29
N THR A 59 -8.16 -18.91 3.43
CA THR A 59 -7.12 -18.85 4.46
C THR A 59 -6.07 -17.79 4.09
N SER A 60 -5.26 -17.39 5.07
CA SER A 60 -4.22 -16.40 4.80
C SER A 60 -3.19 -16.93 3.81
N GLY A 61 -2.87 -18.22 3.85
CA GLY A 61 -1.97 -18.82 2.89
C GLY A 61 -2.53 -18.81 1.47
N ASP A 62 -3.80 -19.14 1.33
CA ASP A 62 -4.46 -19.11 0.03
C ASP A 62 -4.61 -17.69 -0.48
N TYR A 63 -4.89 -16.73 0.41
CA TYR A 63 -4.96 -15.32 0.04
C TYR A 63 -3.62 -14.86 -0.54
N THR A 64 -2.53 -15.18 0.14
CA THR A 64 -1.19 -14.82 -0.32
C THR A 64 -0.90 -15.41 -1.69
N SER A 65 -1.17 -16.72 -1.86
CA SER A 65 -0.93 -17.40 -3.14
C SER A 65 -1.74 -16.81 -4.27
N LYS A 66 -3.02 -16.54 -4.03
CA LYS A 66 -3.90 -16.02 -5.07
C LYS A 66 -3.56 -14.59 -5.44
N TYR A 67 -3.22 -13.78 -4.45
CA TYR A 67 -2.79 -12.41 -4.73
C TYR A 67 -1.47 -12.41 -5.50
N TRP A 68 -0.55 -13.29 -5.13
CA TRP A 68 0.73 -13.46 -5.83
C TRP A 68 0.50 -13.82 -7.30
N GLN A 69 -0.42 -14.76 -7.55
CA GLN A 69 -0.79 -15.13 -8.92
C GLN A 69 -1.39 -13.97 -9.69
N MET A 70 -2.24 -13.20 -9.03
CA MET A 70 -2.83 -12.00 -9.64
C MET A 70 -1.74 -11.02 -10.05
N LEU A 71 -0.78 -10.78 -9.14
CA LEU A 71 0.33 -9.87 -9.42
C LEU A 71 1.17 -10.36 -10.60
N SER A 72 1.37 -11.67 -10.71
CA SER A 72 2.19 -12.21 -11.80
C SER A 72 1.51 -12.07 -13.16
N SER A 73 0.20 -11.82 -13.20
CA SER A 73 -0.52 -11.58 -14.45
C SER A 73 -0.50 -10.09 -14.84
N LYS A 74 0.10 -9.24 -14.02
CA LYS A 74 0.17 -7.78 -14.26
C LYS A 74 1.63 -7.38 -14.50
N ASP A 75 1.82 -6.26 -15.16
CA ASP A 75 3.16 -5.69 -15.33
C ASP A 75 3.49 -4.80 -14.14
N VAL A 76 3.64 -5.42 -12.96
CA VAL A 76 3.80 -4.70 -11.70
C VAL A 76 5.03 -3.78 -11.73
N GLU A 77 6.13 -4.28 -12.25
CA GLU A 77 7.35 -3.47 -12.33
C GLU A 77 7.14 -2.20 -13.14
N ILE A 78 6.46 -2.33 -14.27
CA ILE A 78 6.19 -1.19 -15.14
C ILE A 78 5.24 -0.22 -14.46
N LEU A 79 4.18 -0.74 -13.81
CA LEU A 79 3.21 0.11 -13.10
C LEU A 79 3.90 0.97 -12.05
N LEU A 80 4.82 0.38 -11.29
CA LEU A 80 5.52 1.12 -10.24
C LEU A 80 6.52 2.10 -10.82
N LYS A 81 7.27 1.70 -11.84
CA LYS A 81 8.26 2.58 -12.45
C LYS A 81 7.62 3.79 -13.13
N GLU A 82 6.44 3.61 -13.71
CA GLU A 82 5.71 4.74 -14.30
C GLU A 82 5.40 5.81 -13.26
N LYS A 83 5.07 5.39 -12.04
CA LYS A 83 4.81 6.35 -10.97
C LYS A 83 6.08 7.06 -10.53
N LEU A 84 7.19 6.34 -10.49
CA LEU A 84 8.47 6.95 -10.12
C LEU A 84 8.92 7.99 -11.13
N ILE A 85 8.67 7.76 -12.41
CA ILE A 85 9.07 8.67 -13.46
C ILE A 85 8.34 10.02 -13.35
N THR A 86 7.12 10.03 -12.83
CA THR A 86 6.33 11.25 -12.70
C THR A 86 6.75 12.14 -11.54
N LEU A 87 7.65 11.66 -10.69
CA LEU A 87 8.07 12.42 -9.51
C LEU A 87 8.95 13.60 -9.87
N THR A 88 8.81 14.68 -9.09
CA THR A 88 9.70 15.83 -9.21
C THR A 88 11.06 15.50 -8.59
N PRO A 89 12.10 16.30 -8.87
CA PRO A 89 13.40 16.05 -8.23
C PRO A 89 13.36 16.10 -6.70
N GLU A 90 12.45 16.89 -6.14
CA GLU A 90 12.33 17.05 -4.69
C GLU A 90 11.64 15.87 -4.02
N GLU A 91 10.80 15.15 -4.76
CA GLU A 91 10.09 14.00 -4.20
C GLU A 91 11.02 12.80 -4.06
N LYS A 92 11.00 12.19 -2.89
CA LYS A 92 11.92 11.11 -2.55
C LYS A 92 11.50 9.76 -3.11
N GLY A 93 10.21 9.58 -3.30
CA GLY A 93 9.69 8.30 -3.77
C GLY A 93 8.18 8.25 -3.62
N ILE A 94 7.64 7.04 -3.62
CA ILE A 94 6.20 6.81 -3.47
C ILE A 94 5.96 5.93 -2.24
N VAL A 95 4.74 6.03 -1.68
CA VAL A 95 4.30 5.15 -0.60
C VAL A 95 3.01 4.48 -1.06
N LEU A 96 2.99 3.16 -1.01
CA LEU A 96 1.84 2.35 -1.41
C LEU A 96 0.98 2.10 -0.18
N LEU A 97 -0.27 2.51 -0.23
CA LEU A 97 -1.15 2.59 0.95
C LEU A 97 -2.25 1.56 0.94
N CYS A 98 -2.50 0.97 2.10
CA CYS A 98 -3.73 0.23 2.35
C CYS A 98 -4.22 0.52 3.77
N TYR A 99 -5.28 -0.18 4.21
CA TYR A 99 -6.01 0.22 5.42
C TYR A 99 -5.34 -0.19 6.72
N GLU A 100 -4.80 -1.40 6.77
CA GLU A 100 -4.35 -1.97 8.04
C GLU A 100 -3.10 -1.28 8.56
N LYS A 101 -3.07 -0.99 9.86
CA LYS A 101 -1.90 -0.41 10.49
C LYS A 101 -0.72 -1.38 10.46
N ASN A 102 -0.97 -2.65 10.76
CA ASN A 102 0.06 -3.67 10.74
C ASN A 102 0.25 -4.19 9.32
N PRO A 103 1.45 -4.05 8.74
CA PRO A 103 1.67 -4.50 7.36
C PRO A 103 1.42 -6.00 7.18
N GLU A 104 1.62 -6.79 8.23
CA GLU A 104 1.40 -8.23 8.18
C GLU A 104 -0.04 -8.62 7.88
N ASP A 105 -0.98 -7.74 8.22
CA ASP A 105 -2.40 -7.99 8.03
C ASP A 105 -2.93 -7.42 6.71
N CYS A 106 -2.03 -6.95 5.84
CA CYS A 106 -2.45 -6.26 4.65
C CYS A 106 -1.68 -6.73 3.43
N HIS A 107 -2.34 -6.62 2.27
CA HIS A 107 -1.74 -7.05 1.01
C HIS A 107 -0.50 -6.26 0.61
N ARG A 108 -0.25 -5.09 1.20
CA ARG A 108 0.95 -4.32 0.85
C ARG A 108 2.24 -5.06 1.20
N SER A 109 2.24 -5.84 2.28
CA SER A 109 3.43 -6.62 2.63
C SER A 109 3.66 -7.75 1.63
N ILE A 110 2.57 -8.32 1.12
CA ILE A 110 2.66 -9.36 0.09
C ILE A 110 3.20 -8.76 -1.20
N LEU A 111 2.70 -7.60 -1.57
CA LEU A 111 3.18 -6.89 -2.76
C LEU A 111 4.67 -6.56 -2.66
N ALA A 112 5.10 -6.06 -1.50
CA ALA A 112 6.51 -5.73 -1.28
C ALA A 112 7.38 -6.98 -1.43
N SER A 113 6.96 -8.09 -0.82
CA SER A 113 7.68 -9.35 -0.91
C SER A 113 7.77 -9.83 -2.37
N TYR A 114 6.65 -9.74 -3.09
CA TYR A 114 6.61 -10.13 -4.49
C TYR A 114 7.63 -9.34 -5.32
N CYS A 115 7.59 -8.01 -5.19
CA CYS A 115 8.48 -7.14 -5.97
C CYS A 115 9.94 -7.34 -5.60
N ASN A 116 10.21 -7.51 -4.31
CA ASN A 116 11.60 -7.69 -3.85
C ASN A 116 12.18 -8.99 -4.38
N GLN A 117 11.38 -10.05 -4.42
CA GLN A 117 11.83 -11.34 -4.92
C GLN A 117 11.89 -11.40 -6.45
N LYS A 118 10.91 -10.84 -7.13
CA LYS A 118 10.84 -10.93 -8.60
C LYS A 118 11.71 -9.92 -9.32
N PHE A 119 11.83 -8.71 -8.77
CA PHE A 119 12.48 -7.60 -9.47
C PHE A 119 13.69 -7.07 -8.73
N ASN A 120 14.08 -7.73 -7.65
CA ASN A 120 15.24 -7.31 -6.83
C ASN A 120 15.10 -5.86 -6.34
N MET A 121 13.87 -5.49 -5.99
CA MET A 121 13.57 -4.18 -5.42
C MET A 121 13.82 -4.18 -3.92
N LYS A 122 13.81 -3.00 -3.30
CA LYS A 122 13.94 -2.84 -1.85
C LYS A 122 12.75 -2.05 -1.33
N ILE A 123 11.57 -2.66 -1.40
CA ILE A 123 10.35 -2.04 -0.89
C ILE A 123 10.22 -2.38 0.59
N GLU A 124 10.16 -1.35 1.41
CA GLU A 124 10.08 -1.51 2.86
C GLU A 124 8.91 -0.70 3.40
N GLU A 125 8.38 -1.14 4.55
CA GLU A 125 7.36 -0.36 5.23
C GLU A 125 7.98 0.94 5.70
N TYR A 126 7.24 2.05 5.58
CA TYR A 126 7.70 3.36 6.00
C TYR A 126 7.94 3.34 7.51
N ASP A 127 9.13 3.77 7.92
CA ASP A 127 9.51 3.76 9.32
C ASP A 127 9.08 5.07 9.98
N LEU A 128 7.91 5.05 10.61
CA LEU A 128 7.34 6.20 11.25
C LEU A 128 8.12 6.66 12.48
N GLN A 129 8.89 5.77 13.07
CA GLN A 129 9.64 6.12 14.27
C GLN A 129 10.85 7.02 14.00
N LYS A 130 11.27 7.09 12.75
CA LYS A 130 12.35 8.00 12.37
C LYS A 130 11.89 9.44 12.29
N ASP A 131 10.58 9.67 12.19
CA ASP A 131 10.01 11.00 12.08
C ASP A 131 9.53 11.45 13.45
N LYS A 132 10.27 12.35 14.07
CA LYS A 132 10.03 12.74 15.47
C LYS A 132 8.75 13.52 15.69
N ASP A 133 8.15 14.03 14.63
CA ASP A 133 6.95 14.85 14.74
C ASP A 133 5.66 14.06 14.71
N ILE A 134 5.74 12.74 14.67
CA ILE A 134 4.57 11.90 14.61
C ILE A 134 4.16 11.49 16.01
N ASN A 135 3.23 12.25 16.57
CA ASN A 135 2.74 11.98 17.91
C ASN A 135 1.27 11.67 17.94
N LYS A 136 0.59 11.76 16.82
CA LYS A 136 -0.87 11.75 16.82
C LYS A 136 -1.43 10.64 15.98
N ASP A 137 -2.29 9.85 16.58
CA ASP A 137 -2.90 8.71 15.93
C ASP A 137 -4.42 8.84 15.83
N GLU A 138 -4.94 10.06 15.95
CA GLU A 138 -6.38 10.28 16.03
C GLU A 138 -7.16 9.78 14.84
N ASP A 139 -6.55 9.78 13.67
CA ASP A 139 -7.28 9.48 12.44
C ASP A 139 -7.20 8.04 11.98
N LYS A 140 -6.37 7.24 12.60
CA LYS A 140 -6.06 5.91 12.08
C LYS A 140 -7.26 4.96 12.11
N ASP A 141 -8.07 5.04 13.14
CA ASP A 141 -9.19 4.11 13.32
C ASP A 141 -10.35 4.42 12.40
N GLU A 142 -10.46 5.67 11.98
CA GLU A 142 -11.52 6.08 11.07
C GLU A 142 -11.44 5.34 9.74
N TYR A 143 -10.26 5.25 9.16
CA TYR A 143 -10.09 4.58 7.87
C TYR A 143 -10.24 3.07 7.98
N GLU A 144 -9.75 2.50 9.05
CA GLU A 144 -9.90 1.06 9.29
C GLU A 144 -11.38 0.69 9.43
N GLN A 145 -12.16 1.53 10.11
CA GLN A 145 -13.57 1.29 10.30
C GLN A 145 -14.33 1.34 8.96
N ILE A 146 -13.94 2.24 8.08
CA ILE A 146 -14.56 2.33 6.76
C ILE A 146 -14.39 1.02 5.99
N GLU A 147 -13.22 0.44 6.00
CA GLU A 147 -13.00 -0.83 5.30
C GLU A 147 -13.82 -1.97 5.93
N LEU A 148 -13.88 -2.01 7.25
CA LEU A 148 -14.66 -3.03 7.95
C LEU A 148 -16.15 -2.92 7.57
N ASP A 149 -16.68 -1.72 7.51
CA ASP A 149 -18.08 -1.50 7.13
C ASP A 149 -18.34 -1.94 5.69
N LEU A 150 -17.42 -1.66 4.80
CA LEU A 150 -17.57 -2.02 3.39
C LEU A 150 -17.46 -3.52 3.13
N SER A 151 -16.81 -4.25 4.03
CA SER A 151 -16.61 -5.69 3.84
C SER A 151 -17.75 -6.53 4.42
N LYS A 152 -18.75 -5.93 5.04
CA LYS A 152 -19.89 -6.64 5.62
C LYS A 152 -20.89 -7.06 4.57
#